data_fb9520d4e7e07e0cdfe78593ee04459d
#
_entry.id   fb9520d4e7e07e0cdfe78593ee04459d
#
_cell.length_a   1.000
_cell.length_b   1.000
_cell.length_c   1.000
_cell.angle_alpha   90.00
_cell.angle_beta   90.00
_cell.angle_gamma   90.00
#
_symmetry.space_group_name_H-M   'P 1'
#
loop_
_entity.id
_entity.type
_entity.pdbx_description
1 polymer ?
#
loop_
_entity_poly.entity_id
_entity_poly.type
_entity_poly.pdbx_seq_one_letter_code
_entity_poly.pdbx_strand_id
1 'polypeptide(L)'
;STTTEGLWLLQALCGIETLPAILVTRPFVADVGPPASHPGIDTLVQAGAILTGDHREVHPQIRQWLDTLGAPDLALGAMIERRDPAGGAPRHLRVAIARRGAMTVAATRHADDVTIENVGAVPNLRALLARLLPLCGPQTAPADFDTIMVPTPDLLDGLASVVRGDHTPKVALARLGLSAAQQRVLTAAADHPLMEMSLGVIRHDTSGDHVGIAAVAVTDTVEGRVVTGPVRSDSGQWWTR
;
A
#
# COMPACT_ATOMS: atom_id res chain seq x y z
N SER A 1 -2.00 17.82 7.32
CA SER A 1 -0.75 17.06 7.19
C SER A 1 0.05 17.16 8.46
N THR A 2 0.89 16.17 8.73
CA THR A 2 1.80 16.07 9.89
C THR A 2 3.03 15.24 9.50
N THR A 3 3.98 15.08 10.43
CA THR A 3 5.11 14.15 10.28
C THR A 3 4.76 12.76 10.81
N THR A 4 5.61 11.75 10.56
CA THR A 4 5.46 10.42 11.17
C THR A 4 5.49 10.48 12.70
N GLU A 5 6.32 11.36 13.28
CA GLU A 5 6.38 11.57 14.72
C GLU A 5 5.11 12.27 15.25
N GLY A 6 4.59 13.26 14.52
CA GLY A 6 3.30 13.90 14.85
C GLY A 6 2.12 12.91 14.75
N LEU A 7 2.13 12.03 13.78
CA LEU A 7 1.12 10.96 13.68
C LEU A 7 1.21 9.99 14.86
N TRP A 8 2.43 9.56 15.23
CA TRP A 8 2.61 8.69 16.37
C TRP A 8 2.13 9.35 17.69
N LEU A 9 2.39 10.64 17.86
CA LEU A 9 1.93 11.39 19.03
C LEU A 9 0.39 11.46 19.10
N LEU A 10 -0.27 11.73 17.98
CA LEU A 10 -1.73 11.71 17.88
C LEU A 10 -2.30 10.31 18.17
N GLN A 11 -1.68 9.26 17.63
CA GLN A 11 -2.00 7.86 17.90
C GLN A 11 -1.93 7.56 19.40
N ALA A 12 -0.84 7.95 20.05
CA ALA A 12 -0.60 7.75 21.47
C ALA A 12 -1.64 8.49 22.35
N LEU A 13 -1.94 9.75 22.01
CA LEU A 13 -2.97 10.54 22.70
C LEU A 13 -4.38 9.98 22.52
N CYS A 14 -4.64 9.27 21.45
CA CYS A 14 -5.91 8.56 21.22
C CYS A 14 -5.94 7.18 21.88
N GLY A 15 -4.83 6.65 22.37
CA GLY A 15 -4.74 5.30 22.94
C GLY A 15 -4.82 4.20 21.88
N ILE A 16 -4.45 4.50 20.64
CA ILE A 16 -4.47 3.53 19.53
C ILE A 16 -3.14 2.79 19.50
N GLU A 17 -3.15 1.48 19.64
CA GLU A 17 -1.92 0.68 19.72
C GLU A 17 -1.22 0.59 18.37
N THR A 18 -1.97 0.39 17.28
CA THR A 18 -1.42 0.21 15.95
C THR A 18 -2.21 0.97 14.89
N LEU A 19 -1.51 1.45 13.88
CA LEU A 19 -2.06 1.97 12.63
C LEU A 19 -1.73 0.99 11.49
N PRO A 20 -2.35 1.13 10.29
CA PRO A 20 -2.08 0.24 9.18
C PRO A 20 -0.57 0.06 8.93
N ALA A 21 -0.10 -1.19 8.92
CA ALA A 21 1.32 -1.54 8.84
C ALA A 21 2.05 -0.93 7.63
N ILE A 22 1.32 -0.69 6.53
CA ILE A 22 1.87 -0.06 5.33
C ILE A 22 2.45 1.35 5.61
N LEU A 23 1.92 2.07 6.59
CA LEU A 23 2.40 3.40 6.97
C LEU A 23 3.75 3.35 7.69
N VAL A 24 4.17 2.17 8.19
CA VAL A 24 5.44 1.97 8.92
C VAL A 24 5.59 2.98 10.06
N THR A 25 4.54 3.11 10.86
CA THR A 25 4.57 3.88 12.10
C THR A 25 4.97 2.95 13.25
N ARG A 26 5.66 3.49 14.25
CA ARG A 26 5.95 2.70 15.45
C ARG A 26 4.65 2.46 16.25
N PRO A 27 4.46 1.30 16.86
CA PRO A 27 3.30 1.04 17.70
C PRO A 27 3.35 1.92 18.97
N PHE A 28 2.18 2.21 19.54
CA PHE A 28 2.04 2.79 20.87
C PHE A 28 1.83 1.65 21.88
N VAL A 29 2.55 1.70 22.99
CA VAL A 29 2.41 0.75 24.09
C VAL A 29 1.66 1.44 25.22
N ALA A 30 0.43 1.01 25.47
CA ALA A 30 -0.49 1.68 26.41
C ALA A 30 0.05 1.75 27.85
N ASP A 31 0.84 0.77 28.29
CA ASP A 31 1.42 0.72 29.65
C ASP A 31 2.41 1.84 29.94
N VAL A 32 2.96 2.47 28.89
CA VAL A 32 3.93 3.58 29.04
C VAL A 32 3.21 4.92 29.24
N GLY A 33 1.91 4.99 28.95
CA GLY A 33 1.11 6.20 28.96
C GLY A 33 1.42 7.17 27.81
N PRO A 34 0.52 8.12 27.53
CA PRO A 34 0.78 9.14 26.51
C PRO A 34 1.92 10.06 26.95
N PRO A 35 2.79 10.49 26.02
CA PRO A 35 3.90 11.38 26.36
C PRO A 35 3.38 12.77 26.71
N ALA A 36 3.24 13.04 28.01
CA ALA A 36 2.66 14.29 28.52
C ALA A 36 3.51 15.55 28.18
N SER A 37 4.78 15.37 27.83
CA SER A 37 5.75 16.46 27.60
C SER A 37 6.47 16.36 26.25
N HIS A 38 5.87 15.74 25.24
CA HIS A 38 6.49 15.63 23.92
C HIS A 38 6.60 17.00 23.23
N PRO A 39 7.76 17.40 22.69
CA PRO A 39 7.96 18.74 22.09
C PRO A 39 7.05 19.00 20.88
N GLY A 40 6.57 17.94 20.19
CA GLY A 40 5.64 18.04 19.07
C GLY A 40 4.21 18.45 19.45
N ILE A 41 3.86 18.43 20.75
CA ILE A 41 2.49 18.80 21.20
C ILE A 41 2.15 20.24 20.80
N ASP A 42 3.06 21.18 21.02
CA ASP A 42 2.81 22.58 20.72
C ASP A 42 2.62 22.82 19.21
N THR A 43 3.34 22.09 18.36
CA THR A 43 3.15 22.13 16.92
C THR A 43 1.76 21.62 16.52
N LEU A 44 1.29 20.53 17.13
CA LEU A 44 -0.05 19.98 16.88
C LEU A 44 -1.16 20.87 17.43
N VAL A 45 -0.92 21.56 18.55
CA VAL A 45 -1.83 22.58 19.08
C VAL A 45 -1.94 23.76 18.11
N GLN A 46 -0.82 24.31 17.62
CA GLN A 46 -0.81 25.39 16.64
C GLN A 46 -1.50 25.01 15.34
N ALA A 47 -1.39 23.74 14.93
CA ALA A 47 -2.08 23.20 13.77
C ALA A 47 -3.57 22.88 14.00
N GLY A 48 -4.09 23.10 15.23
CA GLY A 48 -5.48 22.78 15.60
C GLY A 48 -5.80 21.28 15.68
N ALA A 49 -4.78 20.44 15.70
CA ALA A 49 -4.94 18.98 15.83
C ALA A 49 -5.20 18.56 17.28
N ILE A 50 -4.69 19.33 18.22
CA ILE A 50 -4.93 19.20 19.65
C ILE A 50 -5.62 20.49 20.13
N LEU A 51 -6.73 20.32 20.85
CA LEU A 51 -7.49 21.43 21.43
C LEU A 51 -6.83 21.88 22.75
N THR A 52 -6.82 23.20 22.96
CA THR A 52 -6.40 23.80 24.24
C THR A 52 -7.61 23.93 25.14
N GLY A 53 -7.57 23.27 26.30
CA GLY A 53 -8.57 23.30 27.34
C GLY A 53 -7.95 22.86 28.67
N ASP A 54 -8.79 22.53 29.67
CA ASP A 54 -8.33 21.98 30.95
C ASP A 54 -7.54 20.66 30.76
N HIS A 55 -7.85 19.94 29.66
CA HIS A 55 -7.15 18.77 29.19
C HIS A 55 -6.79 18.94 27.72
N ARG A 56 -5.59 18.46 27.33
CA ARG A 56 -5.16 18.43 25.94
C ARG A 56 -5.86 17.27 25.21
N GLU A 57 -6.85 17.57 24.40
CA GLU A 57 -7.64 16.59 23.68
C GLU A 57 -7.36 16.67 22.17
N VAL A 58 -7.24 15.51 21.52
CA VAL A 58 -7.16 15.46 20.05
C VAL A 58 -8.50 15.92 19.48
N HIS A 59 -8.46 16.79 18.46
CA HIS A 59 -9.63 17.29 17.77
C HIS A 59 -10.58 16.12 17.41
N PRO A 60 -11.89 16.17 17.72
CA PRO A 60 -12.81 15.05 17.58
C PRO A 60 -12.83 14.43 16.17
N GLN A 61 -12.72 15.25 15.12
CA GLN A 61 -12.68 14.77 13.74
C GLN A 61 -11.40 13.99 13.45
N ILE A 62 -10.25 14.45 13.95
CA ILE A 62 -8.96 13.76 13.79
C ILE A 62 -8.99 12.46 14.58
N ARG A 63 -9.52 12.46 15.81
CA ARG A 63 -9.70 11.25 16.60
C ARG A 63 -10.52 10.21 15.85
N GLN A 64 -11.66 10.62 15.28
CA GLN A 64 -12.51 9.73 14.49
C GLN A 64 -11.79 9.12 13.27
N TRP A 65 -10.92 9.90 12.61
CA TRP A 65 -10.11 9.38 11.51
C TRP A 65 -9.07 8.37 11.98
N LEU A 66 -8.41 8.65 13.10
CA LEU A 66 -7.43 7.73 13.69
C LEU A 66 -8.09 6.45 14.21
N ASP A 67 -9.28 6.54 14.83
CA ASP A 67 -10.06 5.38 15.25
C ASP A 67 -10.47 4.51 14.04
N THR A 68 -10.76 5.14 12.89
CA THR A 68 -11.05 4.42 11.65
C THR A 68 -9.81 3.73 11.08
N LEU A 69 -8.65 4.37 11.15
CA LEU A 69 -7.38 3.78 10.72
C LEU A 69 -6.90 2.67 11.66
N GLY A 70 -7.11 2.83 12.98
CA GLY A 70 -6.64 1.87 13.99
C GLY A 70 -7.51 0.62 14.13
N ALA A 71 -8.80 0.71 13.80
CA ALA A 71 -9.74 -0.42 13.90
C ALA A 71 -10.72 -0.44 12.70
N PRO A 72 -10.24 -0.68 11.48
CA PRO A 72 -11.06 -0.70 10.28
C PRO A 72 -11.82 -2.03 10.14
N ASP A 73 -12.99 -2.02 9.47
CA ASP A 73 -13.64 -3.23 8.97
C ASP A 73 -12.93 -3.76 7.71
N LEU A 74 -12.37 -2.84 6.93
CA LEU A 74 -11.63 -3.10 5.71
C LEU A 74 -10.49 -2.11 5.60
N ALA A 75 -9.27 -2.61 5.42
CA ALA A 75 -8.10 -1.83 5.11
C ALA A 75 -7.50 -2.25 3.78
N LEU A 76 -7.06 -1.26 3.02
CA LEU A 76 -6.34 -1.44 1.78
C LEU A 76 -5.00 -0.73 1.96
N GLY A 77 -3.91 -1.47 1.73
CA GLY A 77 -2.55 -0.92 1.76
C GLY A 77 -1.93 -0.94 0.38
N ALA A 78 -1.37 0.17 -0.05
CA ALA A 78 -0.62 0.25 -1.29
C ALA A 78 0.76 0.89 -1.06
N MET A 79 1.77 0.32 -1.68
CA MET A 79 3.10 0.92 -1.80
C MET A 79 3.34 1.23 -3.26
N ILE A 80 3.66 2.48 -3.55
CA ILE A 80 3.96 2.95 -4.90
C ILE A 80 5.40 3.41 -4.91
N GLU A 81 6.20 2.82 -5.77
CA GLU A 81 7.57 3.23 -6.05
C GLU A 81 7.63 3.83 -7.45
N ARG A 82 8.26 4.99 -7.58
CA ARG A 82 8.53 5.61 -8.86
C ARG A 82 10.01 5.86 -9.02
N ARG A 83 10.56 5.40 -10.11
CA ARG A 83 11.95 5.69 -10.48
C ARG A 83 12.03 7.07 -11.11
N ASP A 84 13.08 7.79 -10.76
CA ASP A 84 13.39 9.06 -11.42
C ASP A 84 14.05 8.75 -12.76
N PRO A 85 13.48 9.18 -13.89
CA PRO A 85 14.10 9.00 -15.22
C PRO A 85 15.51 9.60 -15.32
N ALA A 86 15.81 10.60 -14.47
CA ALA A 86 17.13 11.22 -14.40
C ALA A 86 18.15 10.43 -13.56
N GLY A 87 17.79 9.24 -13.06
CA GLY A 87 18.67 8.38 -12.25
C GLY A 87 18.78 8.79 -10.78
N GLY A 88 17.85 9.59 -10.28
CA GLY A 88 17.72 9.93 -8.86
C GLY A 88 17.24 8.75 -8.00
N ALA A 89 17.21 8.95 -6.69
CA ALA A 89 16.66 7.96 -5.76
C ALA A 89 15.16 7.74 -6.04
N PRO A 90 14.68 6.49 -5.98
CA PRO A 90 13.27 6.21 -6.16
C PRO A 90 12.40 6.91 -5.11
N ARG A 91 11.23 7.35 -5.51
CA ARG A 91 10.24 7.96 -4.62
C ARG A 91 9.24 6.92 -4.17
N HIS A 92 9.09 6.79 -2.86
CA HIS A 92 8.13 5.86 -2.26
C HIS A 92 6.94 6.61 -1.70
N LEU A 93 5.74 6.22 -2.12
CA LEU A 93 4.48 6.65 -1.54
C LEU A 93 3.79 5.45 -0.91
N ARG A 94 3.46 5.55 0.37
CA ARG A 94 2.69 4.55 1.11
C ARG A 94 1.28 5.08 1.31
N VAL A 95 0.30 4.25 1.02
CA VAL A 95 -1.12 4.63 1.10
C VAL A 95 -1.86 3.59 1.93
N ALA A 96 -2.58 4.03 2.93
CA ALA A 96 -3.56 3.24 3.65
C ALA A 96 -4.93 3.83 3.41
N ILE A 97 -5.90 3.01 3.01
CA ILE A 97 -7.30 3.41 2.97
C ILE A 97 -8.06 2.47 3.89
N ALA A 98 -8.66 3.02 4.92
CA ALA A 98 -9.38 2.29 5.95
C ALA A 98 -10.85 2.69 5.93
N ARG A 99 -11.72 1.70 6.06
CA ARG A 99 -13.16 1.91 6.21
C ARG A 99 -13.65 1.32 7.52
N ARG A 100 -14.49 2.08 8.23
CA ARG A 100 -15.22 1.64 9.41
C ARG A 100 -16.64 2.14 9.30
N GLY A 101 -17.60 1.22 9.16
CA GLY A 101 -18.98 1.57 8.86
C GLY A 101 -19.11 2.40 7.60
N ALA A 102 -19.69 3.60 7.71
CA ALA A 102 -19.87 4.54 6.59
C ALA A 102 -18.66 5.45 6.36
N MET A 103 -17.70 5.49 7.29
CA MET A 103 -16.52 6.37 7.17
C MET A 103 -15.41 5.69 6.40
N THR A 104 -14.80 6.42 5.50
CA THR A 104 -13.57 5.99 4.83
C THR A 104 -12.51 7.09 4.97
N VAL A 105 -11.34 6.70 5.41
CA VAL A 105 -10.19 7.58 5.65
C VAL A 105 -9.02 7.08 4.83
N ALA A 106 -8.34 8.00 4.17
CA ALA A 106 -7.07 7.75 3.52
C ALA A 106 -5.93 8.37 4.34
N ALA A 107 -4.83 7.64 4.46
CA ALA A 107 -3.58 8.14 4.98
C ALA A 107 -2.48 7.89 3.94
N THR A 108 -1.76 8.92 3.56
CA THR A 108 -0.62 8.83 2.64
C THR A 108 0.65 9.26 3.34
N ARG A 109 1.73 8.51 3.10
CA ARG A 109 3.06 8.85 3.63
C ARG A 109 4.06 8.93 2.50
N HIS A 110 4.76 10.06 2.42
CA HIS A 110 5.90 10.29 1.56
C HIS A 110 7.08 10.73 2.42
N ALA A 111 8.12 9.91 2.49
CA ALA A 111 9.24 10.11 3.42
C ALA A 111 8.74 10.27 4.87
N ASP A 112 8.90 11.44 5.48
CA ASP A 112 8.41 11.75 6.82
C ASP A 112 7.04 12.45 6.84
N ASP A 113 6.59 12.95 5.70
CA ASP A 113 5.30 13.65 5.60
C ASP A 113 4.13 12.67 5.56
N VAL A 114 3.13 12.91 6.40
CA VAL A 114 1.89 12.14 6.45
C VAL A 114 0.69 13.06 6.27
N THR A 115 -0.19 12.69 5.34
CA THR A 115 -1.48 13.36 5.16
C THR A 115 -2.59 12.39 5.46
N ILE A 116 -3.56 12.81 6.26
CA ILE A 116 -4.77 12.04 6.57
C ILE A 116 -5.96 12.86 6.12
N GLU A 117 -6.90 12.21 5.44
CA GLU A 117 -8.11 12.85 4.92
C GLU A 117 -9.32 11.91 4.97
N ASN A 118 -10.49 12.50 5.14
CA ASN A 118 -11.75 11.81 4.94
C ASN A 118 -12.07 11.78 3.44
N VAL A 119 -12.12 10.59 2.86
CA VAL A 119 -12.43 10.41 1.43
C VAL A 119 -13.92 10.24 1.14
N GLY A 120 -14.74 10.39 2.18
CA GLY A 120 -16.20 10.26 2.09
C GLY A 120 -16.68 8.81 1.95
N ALA A 121 -17.95 8.64 1.61
CA ALA A 121 -18.51 7.31 1.38
C ALA A 121 -17.93 6.69 0.09
N VAL A 122 -17.35 5.50 0.23
CA VAL A 122 -16.84 4.72 -0.89
C VAL A 122 -17.73 3.48 -1.05
N PRO A 123 -18.67 3.49 -2.00
CA PRO A 123 -19.72 2.47 -2.06
C PRO A 123 -19.21 1.09 -2.47
N ASN A 124 -18.10 1.00 -3.19
CA ASN A 124 -17.56 -0.27 -3.68
C ASN A 124 -16.06 -0.17 -3.99
N LEU A 125 -15.46 -1.34 -4.24
CA LEU A 125 -14.02 -1.46 -4.55
C LEU A 125 -13.61 -0.65 -5.80
N ARG A 126 -14.46 -0.57 -6.82
CA ARG A 126 -14.18 0.23 -8.03
C ARG A 126 -13.99 1.71 -7.70
N ALA A 127 -14.87 2.27 -6.87
CA ALA A 127 -14.76 3.65 -6.41
C ALA A 127 -13.48 3.86 -5.58
N LEU A 128 -13.09 2.87 -4.80
CA LEU A 128 -11.85 2.88 -4.03
C LEU A 128 -10.61 2.88 -4.94
N LEU A 129 -10.58 1.98 -5.92
CA LEU A 129 -9.50 1.91 -6.91
C LEU A 129 -9.37 3.18 -7.74
N ALA A 130 -10.50 3.83 -8.07
CA ALA A 130 -10.50 5.11 -8.77
C ALA A 130 -9.81 6.24 -7.98
N ARG A 131 -9.70 6.12 -6.65
CA ARG A 131 -8.91 7.05 -5.81
C ARG A 131 -7.42 6.72 -5.80
N LEU A 132 -7.06 5.44 -5.91
CA LEU A 132 -5.67 5.00 -5.89
C LEU A 132 -4.96 5.17 -7.24
N LEU A 133 -5.64 4.88 -8.35
CA LEU A 133 -5.01 4.90 -9.68
C LEU A 133 -4.34 6.24 -10.03
N PRO A 134 -4.92 7.42 -9.71
CA PRO A 134 -4.25 8.69 -9.96
C PRO A 134 -2.92 8.84 -9.23
N LEU A 135 -2.75 8.15 -8.09
CA LEU A 135 -1.50 8.17 -7.32
C LEU A 135 -0.37 7.40 -8.05
N CYS A 136 -0.72 6.52 -8.98
CA CYS A 136 0.25 5.86 -9.86
C CYS A 136 0.85 6.79 -10.91
N GLY A 137 0.33 8.04 -11.07
CA GLY A 137 0.81 9.01 -12.01
C GLY A 137 0.02 9.06 -13.31
N PRO A 138 0.64 9.58 -14.41
CA PRO A 138 -0.03 9.70 -15.68
C PRO A 138 -0.60 8.36 -16.13
N GLN A 139 -1.70 8.43 -16.89
CA GLN A 139 -2.31 7.22 -17.45
C GLN A 139 -1.35 6.60 -18.47
N THR A 140 -0.89 5.39 -18.17
CA THR A 140 -0.05 4.60 -19.06
C THR A 140 -0.94 3.61 -19.83
N ALA A 141 -0.74 3.48 -21.14
CA ALA A 141 -1.44 2.50 -21.95
C ALA A 141 -1.13 1.07 -21.48
N PRO A 142 -2.05 0.12 -21.58
CA PRO A 142 -1.74 -1.29 -21.33
C PRO A 142 -0.61 -1.77 -22.26
N ALA A 143 0.25 -2.64 -21.76
CA ALA A 143 1.23 -3.33 -22.60
C ALA A 143 0.52 -4.28 -23.57
N ASP A 144 1.04 -4.35 -24.80
CA ASP A 144 0.43 -5.15 -25.88
C ASP A 144 0.98 -6.60 -25.84
N PHE A 145 0.24 -7.47 -25.16
CA PHE A 145 0.52 -8.90 -25.12
C PHE A 145 -0.71 -9.68 -24.67
N ASP A 146 -0.79 -10.96 -25.07
CA ASP A 146 -1.85 -11.86 -24.60
C ASP A 146 -1.72 -12.17 -23.14
N THR A 147 -2.85 -12.29 -22.45
CA THR A 147 -2.90 -12.63 -21.02
C THR A 147 -2.06 -13.86 -20.71
N ILE A 148 -1.23 -13.74 -19.69
CA ILE A 148 -0.42 -14.84 -19.17
C ILE A 148 -1.15 -15.51 -18.01
N MET A 149 -1.08 -16.84 -17.97
CA MET A 149 -1.50 -17.65 -16.81
C MET A 149 -0.41 -18.66 -16.55
N VAL A 150 0.28 -18.54 -15.41
CA VAL A 150 1.39 -19.41 -15.01
C VAL A 150 1.12 -19.94 -13.61
N PRO A 151 1.34 -21.24 -13.32
CA PRO A 151 1.31 -21.73 -11.95
C PRO A 151 2.24 -20.90 -11.07
N THR A 152 1.73 -20.38 -9.96
CA THR A 152 2.52 -19.51 -9.09
C THR A 152 3.81 -20.17 -8.58
N PRO A 153 3.83 -21.48 -8.19
CA PRO A 153 5.07 -22.16 -7.83
C PRO A 153 6.12 -22.12 -8.94
N ASP A 154 5.73 -22.41 -10.18
CA ASP A 154 6.65 -22.45 -11.33
C ASP A 154 7.27 -21.07 -11.59
N LEU A 155 6.45 -20.00 -11.46
CA LEU A 155 6.95 -18.64 -11.57
C LEU A 155 7.96 -18.29 -10.47
N LEU A 156 7.64 -18.66 -9.22
CA LEU A 156 8.53 -18.41 -8.08
C LEU A 156 9.85 -19.20 -8.21
N ASP A 157 9.81 -20.46 -8.67
CA ASP A 157 11.02 -21.26 -8.91
C ASP A 157 11.85 -20.66 -10.04
N GLY A 158 11.20 -20.19 -11.10
CA GLY A 158 11.86 -19.47 -12.19
C GLY A 158 12.59 -18.22 -11.70
N LEU A 159 11.89 -17.38 -10.93
CA LEU A 159 12.48 -16.16 -10.35
C LEU A 159 13.62 -16.50 -9.37
N ALA A 160 13.45 -17.49 -8.51
CA ALA A 160 14.50 -17.94 -7.61
C ALA A 160 15.74 -18.43 -8.35
N SER A 161 15.58 -19.11 -9.49
CA SER A 161 16.70 -19.57 -10.34
C SER A 161 17.48 -18.39 -10.95
N VAL A 162 16.79 -17.30 -11.29
CA VAL A 162 17.43 -16.07 -11.77
C VAL A 162 18.22 -15.39 -10.65
N VAL A 163 17.62 -15.27 -9.46
CA VAL A 163 18.29 -14.65 -8.29
C VAL A 163 19.56 -15.43 -7.89
N ARG A 164 19.53 -16.76 -7.98
CA ARG A 164 20.72 -17.60 -7.71
C ARG A 164 21.76 -17.57 -8.83
N GLY A 165 21.44 -16.99 -9.98
CA GLY A 165 22.34 -16.96 -11.14
C GLY A 165 22.37 -18.26 -11.96
N ASP A 166 21.46 -19.22 -11.69
CA ASP A 166 21.37 -20.49 -12.41
C ASP A 166 20.91 -20.28 -13.87
N HIS A 167 20.07 -19.29 -14.09
CA HIS A 167 19.49 -18.94 -15.40
C HIS A 167 19.40 -17.43 -15.60
N THR A 168 19.48 -17.00 -16.86
CA THR A 168 19.10 -15.65 -17.23
C THR A 168 17.57 -15.48 -17.19
N PRO A 169 17.04 -14.27 -16.97
CA PRO A 169 15.59 -14.00 -17.00
C PRO A 169 14.92 -14.55 -18.26
N LYS A 170 15.54 -14.37 -19.42
CA LYS A 170 15.06 -14.89 -20.71
C LYS A 170 14.91 -16.40 -20.72
N VAL A 171 15.88 -17.15 -20.20
CA VAL A 171 15.83 -18.61 -20.14
C VAL A 171 14.76 -19.09 -19.15
N ALA A 172 14.67 -18.46 -17.98
CA ALA A 172 13.65 -18.79 -17.00
C ALA A 172 12.24 -18.57 -17.55
N LEU A 173 11.97 -17.44 -18.18
CA LEU A 173 10.67 -17.11 -18.78
C LEU A 173 10.33 -18.01 -19.99
N ALA A 174 11.32 -18.37 -20.81
CA ALA A 174 11.10 -19.31 -21.92
C ALA A 174 10.66 -20.70 -21.44
N ARG A 175 11.16 -21.17 -20.30
CA ARG A 175 10.77 -22.46 -19.70
C ARG A 175 9.32 -22.47 -19.22
N LEU A 176 8.74 -21.31 -18.93
CA LEU A 176 7.32 -21.16 -18.58
C LEU A 176 6.40 -21.17 -19.81
N GLY A 177 6.94 -21.39 -21.02
CA GLY A 177 6.18 -21.44 -22.26
C GLY A 177 5.71 -20.07 -22.78
N LEU A 178 6.31 -18.98 -22.30
CA LEU A 178 5.92 -17.63 -22.67
C LEU A 178 6.40 -17.25 -24.06
N SER A 179 5.54 -16.56 -24.82
CA SER A 179 5.87 -16.01 -26.14
C SER A 179 6.97 -14.92 -26.06
N ALA A 180 7.60 -14.61 -27.17
CA ALA A 180 8.64 -13.57 -27.22
C ALA A 180 8.11 -12.19 -26.78
N ALA A 181 6.84 -11.84 -27.10
CA ALA A 181 6.21 -10.61 -26.66
C ALA A 181 6.03 -10.59 -25.14
N GLN A 182 5.51 -11.69 -24.58
CA GLN A 182 5.33 -11.84 -23.13
C GLN A 182 6.67 -11.78 -22.37
N GLN A 183 7.69 -12.46 -22.88
CA GLN A 183 9.05 -12.41 -22.32
C GLN A 183 9.61 -10.99 -22.31
N ARG A 184 9.46 -10.24 -23.41
CA ARG A 184 9.94 -8.86 -23.52
C ARG A 184 9.27 -7.94 -22.48
N VAL A 185 7.94 -8.01 -22.38
CA VAL A 185 7.17 -7.19 -21.43
C VAL A 185 7.53 -7.53 -19.98
N LEU A 186 7.61 -8.82 -19.63
CA LEU A 186 7.96 -9.24 -18.27
C LEU A 186 9.41 -8.92 -17.91
N THR A 187 10.33 -9.01 -18.87
CA THR A 187 11.73 -8.60 -18.67
C THR A 187 11.80 -7.09 -18.42
N ALA A 188 11.08 -6.28 -19.22
CA ALA A 188 11.01 -4.83 -18.99
C ALA A 188 10.43 -4.48 -17.61
N ALA A 189 9.42 -5.22 -17.16
CA ALA A 189 8.82 -5.05 -15.84
C ALA A 189 9.77 -5.44 -14.68
N ALA A 190 10.63 -6.43 -14.87
CA ALA A 190 11.58 -6.88 -13.87
C ALA A 190 12.83 -5.99 -13.79
N ASP A 191 13.39 -5.62 -14.94
CA ASP A 191 14.70 -4.96 -15.00
C ASP A 191 14.59 -3.43 -14.87
N HIS A 192 13.58 -2.83 -15.51
CA HIS A 192 13.48 -1.40 -15.66
C HIS A 192 12.05 -0.86 -15.46
N PRO A 193 11.40 -1.12 -14.32
CA PRO A 193 10.10 -0.55 -14.04
C PRO A 193 10.22 0.98 -13.89
N LEU A 194 9.29 1.71 -14.49
CA LEU A 194 9.15 3.16 -14.32
C LEU A 194 8.35 3.49 -13.06
N MET A 195 7.37 2.67 -12.76
CA MET A 195 6.56 2.71 -11.55
C MET A 195 6.14 1.29 -11.18
N GLU A 196 6.15 1.00 -9.89
CA GLU A 196 5.62 -0.23 -9.32
C GLU A 196 4.63 0.11 -8.20
N MET A 197 3.47 -0.53 -8.22
CA MET A 197 2.52 -0.48 -7.11
C MET A 197 2.21 -1.90 -6.66
N SER A 198 2.34 -2.15 -5.38
CA SER A 198 1.81 -3.35 -4.72
C SER A 198 0.59 -2.98 -3.89
N LEU A 199 -0.47 -3.78 -4.00
CA LEU A 199 -1.75 -3.55 -3.34
C LEU A 199 -2.17 -4.79 -2.58
N GLY A 200 -2.44 -4.64 -1.27
CA GLY A 200 -3.01 -5.68 -0.42
C GLY A 200 -4.28 -5.21 0.27
N VAL A 201 -5.14 -6.17 0.60
CA VAL A 201 -6.41 -5.92 1.31
C VAL A 201 -6.42 -6.75 2.59
N ILE A 202 -6.81 -6.12 3.69
CA ILE A 202 -7.03 -6.75 4.99
C ILE A 202 -8.48 -6.54 5.38
N ARG A 203 -9.19 -7.60 5.72
CA ARG A 203 -10.53 -7.55 6.31
C ARG A 203 -10.43 -7.87 7.79
N HIS A 204 -11.15 -7.10 8.57
CA HIS A 204 -11.25 -7.31 10.01
C HIS A 204 -12.70 -7.66 10.33
N ASP A 205 -12.91 -8.77 10.99
CA ASP A 205 -14.22 -9.19 11.48
C ASP A 205 -14.11 -9.85 12.87
N THR A 206 -15.22 -10.34 13.39
CA THR A 206 -15.28 -10.96 14.73
C THR A 206 -14.43 -12.22 14.88
N SER A 207 -13.99 -12.83 13.77
CA SER A 207 -13.13 -14.02 13.77
C SER A 207 -11.63 -13.67 13.69
N GLY A 208 -11.29 -12.39 13.49
CA GLY A 208 -9.94 -11.86 13.45
C GLY A 208 -9.58 -11.16 12.13
N ASP A 209 -8.28 -11.02 11.91
CA ASP A 209 -7.72 -10.37 10.73
C ASP A 209 -7.58 -11.37 9.58
N HIS A 210 -8.27 -11.10 8.49
CA HIS A 210 -8.14 -11.84 7.24
C HIS A 210 -7.28 -11.06 6.26
N VAL A 211 -5.98 -11.33 6.28
CA VAL A 211 -5.07 -10.79 5.28
C VAL A 211 -5.39 -11.45 3.95
N GLY A 212 -5.77 -10.66 2.96
CA GLY A 212 -5.93 -11.14 1.61
C GLY A 212 -4.59 -11.72 1.13
N ILE A 213 -4.56 -13.02 0.84
CA ILE A 213 -3.37 -13.73 0.35
C ILE A 213 -2.94 -13.17 -1.02
N ALA A 214 -3.83 -12.38 -1.63
CA ALA A 214 -3.69 -11.85 -2.97
C ALA A 214 -3.17 -10.40 -2.93
N ALA A 215 -1.90 -10.21 -3.21
CA ALA A 215 -1.38 -8.90 -3.59
C ALA A 215 -1.51 -8.72 -5.11
N VAL A 216 -2.07 -7.59 -5.53
CA VAL A 216 -2.06 -7.16 -6.93
C VAL A 216 -0.87 -6.24 -7.12
N ALA A 217 -0.09 -6.47 -8.16
CA ALA A 217 0.95 -5.55 -8.58
C ALA A 217 0.57 -4.86 -9.89
N VAL A 218 0.92 -3.57 -9.98
CA VAL A 218 0.80 -2.77 -11.19
C VAL A 218 2.17 -2.21 -11.50
N THR A 219 2.67 -2.48 -12.70
CA THR A 219 4.01 -2.05 -13.11
C THR A 219 3.90 -1.28 -14.42
N ASP A 220 4.40 -0.05 -14.43
CA ASP A 220 4.57 0.73 -15.67
C ASP A 220 5.97 0.52 -16.21
N THR A 221 6.04 0.25 -17.49
CA THR A 221 7.28 0.03 -18.24
C THR A 221 7.27 0.85 -19.52
N VAL A 222 8.38 0.82 -20.26
CA VAL A 222 8.44 1.39 -21.61
C VAL A 222 7.53 0.66 -22.61
N GLU A 223 7.16 -0.59 -22.32
CA GLU A 223 6.25 -1.41 -23.14
C GLU A 223 4.76 -1.17 -22.80
N GLY A 224 4.47 -0.43 -21.72
CA GLY A 224 3.13 -0.17 -21.22
C GLY A 224 2.91 -0.66 -19.79
N ARG A 225 1.64 -0.59 -19.34
CA ARG A 225 1.22 -1.02 -18.00
C ARG A 225 0.93 -2.52 -17.95
N VAL A 226 1.52 -3.19 -16.98
CA VAL A 226 1.27 -4.59 -16.64
C VAL A 226 0.56 -4.65 -15.30
N VAL A 227 -0.44 -5.52 -15.18
CA VAL A 227 -1.11 -5.82 -13.92
C VAL A 227 -0.95 -7.31 -13.66
N THR A 228 -0.46 -7.66 -12.49
CA THR A 228 -0.32 -9.05 -12.06
C THR A 228 -1.08 -9.29 -10.77
N GLY A 229 -1.70 -10.44 -10.66
CA GLY A 229 -2.42 -10.84 -9.47
C GLY A 229 -2.59 -12.35 -9.39
N PRO A 230 -2.72 -12.91 -8.19
CA PRO A 230 -2.98 -14.32 -8.01
C PRO A 230 -4.44 -14.66 -8.32
N VAL A 231 -4.62 -15.80 -8.94
CA VAL A 231 -5.92 -16.41 -9.21
C VAL A 231 -5.91 -17.82 -8.64
N ARG A 232 -6.97 -18.22 -7.96
CA ARG A 232 -7.12 -19.59 -7.46
C ARG A 232 -8.00 -20.37 -8.41
N SER A 233 -7.54 -21.54 -8.87
CA SER A 233 -8.35 -22.47 -9.67
C SER A 233 -9.40 -23.17 -8.80
N ASP A 234 -10.38 -23.81 -9.44
CA ASP A 234 -11.40 -24.63 -8.77
C ASP A 234 -10.79 -25.82 -8.01
N SER A 235 -9.64 -26.32 -8.48
CA SER A 235 -8.86 -27.35 -7.78
C SER A 235 -8.04 -26.84 -6.59
N GLY A 236 -8.09 -25.53 -6.31
CA GLY A 236 -7.36 -24.90 -5.22
C GLY A 236 -5.92 -24.50 -5.54
N GLN A 237 -5.43 -24.75 -6.75
CA GLN A 237 -4.09 -24.34 -7.18
C GLN A 237 -4.00 -22.83 -7.41
N TRP A 238 -2.88 -22.25 -7.03
CA TRP A 238 -2.59 -20.83 -7.27
C TRP A 238 -1.91 -20.62 -8.61
N TRP A 239 -2.43 -19.64 -9.33
CA TRP A 239 -1.92 -19.16 -10.62
C TRP A 239 -1.62 -17.66 -10.50
N THR A 240 -0.61 -17.20 -11.22
CA THR A 240 -0.35 -15.79 -11.45
C THR A 240 -0.87 -15.43 -12.84
N ARG A 241 -1.71 -14.40 -12.88
CA ARG A 241 -2.27 -13.82 -14.09
C ARG A 241 -1.72 -12.43 -14.32
#